data_76bcd0497faaecbf0b5374e55d82a0b2
#
_entry.id   76bcd0497faaecbf0b5374e55d82a0b2
#
_cell.length_a   1.000
_cell.length_b   1.000
_cell.length_c   1.000
_cell.angle_alpha   90.00
_cell.angle_beta   90.00
_cell.angle_gamma   90.00
#
_symmetry.space_group_name_H-M   'P 1'
#
loop_
_entity.id
_entity.type
_entity.pdbx_description
1 polymer ?
#
loop_
_entity_poly.entity_id
_entity_poly.type
_entity_poly.pdbx_seq_one_letter_code
_entity_poly.pdbx_strand_id
1 'polypeptide(L)'
;MSKALLMILDGWGIGHKDTADAIHCTSTPHWDKLLETYPNSQLQASGENVGLPDGQMGNSEVGHLNIGAGRVVYQDLVKINRACKDGSILDNPEIKAVFSYAKENNKKIHFMGLTSDGGVHSSLEHLFYLCDIAAKYGLQGKTFIHCFMDGRDTDPRSGIGFIDQLEAHCAKSAGEIASICGRFYAMDRDKRWERVKVGYDLLVSGKGDAFESMHEAMQASYDAEVTDEFIKPIVHVRNGKPLATIEEGDAVIFFNYRNDRAKEITIALTQQDMPENGMKTIPNLHYCCMTPYDSSFTGLHILFPKENVTNTLGEVVSKLGLKQLRIAETEKFAHVTFFFNGGREAEFENEDRILIPSPKVATYDLQPMMSAPEVTIALRDALNSQKYDCIILNYANGDMVGHTGVYNSIQQAITAIDICVNETVETALRNDYEIVIIADHGNCDNAINADGTPNTAHSLNPVPFVYISKEHTGARVENGILADVAPSICHILGIQQPAEMTGKCLIKD
;
A
#
# COMPACT_ATOMS: atom_id res chain seq x y z
N MET A 1 28.52 -16.58 16.65
CA MET A 1 27.30 -16.11 16.00
C MET A 1 27.79 -15.38 14.77
N SER A 2 27.31 -15.75 13.59
CA SER A 2 27.71 -15.07 12.34
C SER A 2 27.18 -13.64 12.34
N LYS A 3 27.82 -12.76 11.57
CA LYS A 3 27.39 -11.37 11.39
C LYS A 3 26.78 -11.20 10.00
N ALA A 4 25.75 -10.40 9.86
CA ALA A 4 25.04 -10.20 8.60
C ALA A 4 25.12 -8.75 8.11
N LEU A 5 25.37 -8.56 6.82
CA LEU A 5 25.20 -7.31 6.10
C LEU A 5 24.12 -7.49 5.03
N LEU A 6 23.02 -6.77 5.15
CA LEU A 6 22.04 -6.61 4.07
C LEU A 6 22.37 -5.32 3.31
N MET A 7 22.66 -5.45 2.02
CA MET A 7 22.93 -4.34 1.11
C MET A 7 21.79 -4.23 0.12
N ILE A 8 21.09 -3.10 0.12
CA ILE A 8 19.98 -2.80 -0.78
C ILE A 8 20.46 -1.82 -1.84
N LEU A 9 20.49 -2.25 -3.09
CA LEU A 9 20.78 -1.43 -4.26
C LEU A 9 19.45 -0.90 -4.81
N ASP A 10 19.02 0.26 -4.33
CA ASP A 10 17.70 0.82 -4.63
C ASP A 10 17.52 1.05 -6.13
N GLY A 11 16.42 0.53 -6.70
CA GLY A 11 16.12 0.63 -8.12
C GLY A 11 16.95 -0.27 -9.05
N TRP A 12 17.67 -1.28 -8.52
CA TRP A 12 18.54 -2.18 -9.30
C TRP A 12 17.80 -3.46 -9.70
N GLY A 13 16.95 -3.37 -10.73
CA GLY A 13 16.20 -4.51 -11.27
C GLY A 13 17.02 -5.43 -12.16
N ILE A 14 16.41 -6.54 -12.57
CA ILE A 14 16.94 -7.46 -13.58
C ILE A 14 16.19 -7.21 -14.89
N GLY A 15 16.77 -6.43 -15.77
CA GLY A 15 16.16 -6.04 -17.04
C GLY A 15 16.23 -7.09 -18.14
N HIS A 16 15.84 -6.69 -19.34
CA HIS A 16 15.75 -7.58 -20.52
C HIS A 16 17.06 -7.67 -21.31
N LYS A 17 18.14 -7.07 -20.84
CA LYS A 17 19.47 -7.03 -21.50
C LYS A 17 19.41 -6.39 -22.89
N ASP A 18 18.57 -5.40 -23.05
CA ASP A 18 18.45 -4.55 -24.24
C ASP A 18 18.97 -3.13 -23.98
N THR A 19 18.74 -2.21 -24.92
CA THR A 19 19.20 -0.81 -24.79
C THR A 19 18.48 -0.01 -23.71
N ALA A 20 17.33 -0.47 -23.22
CA ALA A 20 16.59 0.16 -22.12
C ALA A 20 17.18 -0.21 -20.76
N ASP A 21 17.86 -1.35 -20.69
CA ASP A 21 18.53 -1.83 -19.46
C ASP A 21 19.88 -1.13 -19.30
N ALA A 22 19.88 -0.05 -18.53
CA ALA A 22 21.08 0.75 -18.30
C ALA A 22 22.15 -0.02 -17.50
N ILE A 23 21.77 -1.00 -16.67
CA ILE A 23 22.70 -1.86 -15.94
C ILE A 23 23.46 -2.72 -16.93
N HIS A 24 22.73 -3.40 -17.82
CA HIS A 24 23.33 -4.22 -18.87
C HIS A 24 24.24 -3.41 -19.83
N CYS A 25 23.83 -2.18 -20.15
CA CYS A 25 24.57 -1.29 -21.06
C CYS A 25 25.72 -0.54 -20.40
N THR A 26 25.97 -0.75 -19.10
CA THR A 26 27.07 -0.14 -18.36
C THR A 26 28.09 -1.23 -17.98
N SER A 27 29.40 -0.90 -18.04
CA SER A 27 30.42 -1.83 -17.56
C SER A 27 30.36 -1.92 -16.04
N THR A 28 30.06 -3.10 -15.51
CA THR A 28 29.95 -3.41 -14.08
C THR A 28 30.83 -4.62 -13.70
N PRO A 29 32.16 -4.51 -13.86
CA PRO A 29 33.04 -5.68 -13.73
C PRO A 29 33.03 -6.33 -12.34
N HIS A 30 32.75 -5.55 -11.31
CA HIS A 30 32.69 -6.08 -9.94
C HIS A 30 31.36 -6.82 -9.71
N TRP A 31 30.25 -6.23 -10.12
CA TRP A 31 28.93 -6.87 -10.06
C TRP A 31 28.88 -8.16 -10.88
N ASP A 32 29.38 -8.13 -12.10
CA ASP A 32 29.44 -9.30 -12.97
C ASP A 32 30.22 -10.45 -12.32
N LYS A 33 31.38 -10.12 -11.72
CA LYS A 33 32.19 -11.08 -10.97
C LYS A 33 31.45 -11.67 -9.76
N LEU A 34 30.67 -10.87 -9.04
CA LEU A 34 29.86 -11.36 -7.92
C LEU A 34 28.83 -12.38 -8.39
N LEU A 35 28.13 -12.09 -9.48
CA LEU A 35 27.12 -13.00 -10.06
C LEU A 35 27.74 -14.30 -10.58
N GLU A 36 28.98 -14.27 -11.09
CA GLU A 36 29.70 -15.46 -11.53
C GLU A 36 30.22 -16.31 -10.36
N THR A 37 30.60 -15.64 -9.26
CA THR A 37 31.32 -16.28 -8.16
C THR A 37 30.40 -16.84 -7.09
N TYR A 38 29.31 -16.14 -6.79
CA TYR A 38 28.44 -16.43 -5.65
C TYR A 38 27.04 -16.88 -6.06
N PRO A 39 26.39 -17.73 -5.24
CA PRO A 39 25.03 -18.15 -5.51
C PRO A 39 24.09 -16.95 -5.55
N ASN A 40 23.28 -16.89 -6.62
CA ASN A 40 22.34 -15.81 -6.84
C ASN A 40 21.02 -16.32 -7.39
N SER A 41 19.96 -15.55 -7.17
CA SER A 41 18.60 -15.84 -7.60
C SER A 41 17.83 -14.54 -7.80
N GLN A 42 16.53 -14.62 -7.97
CA GLN A 42 15.65 -13.49 -8.24
C GLN A 42 14.53 -13.38 -7.19
N LEU A 43 14.18 -12.15 -6.83
CA LEU A 43 13.02 -11.84 -5.99
C LEU A 43 11.96 -11.11 -6.81
N GLN A 44 10.69 -11.49 -6.63
CA GLN A 44 9.57 -10.70 -7.12
C GLN A 44 9.37 -9.49 -6.21
N ALA A 45 9.32 -8.30 -6.80
CA ALA A 45 9.31 -7.01 -6.10
C ALA A 45 8.12 -6.13 -6.52
N SER A 46 7.07 -6.69 -7.12
CA SER A 46 5.91 -5.96 -7.64
C SER A 46 4.60 -6.70 -7.38
N GLY A 47 3.49 -6.01 -7.57
CA GLY A 47 2.14 -6.56 -7.47
C GLY A 47 1.86 -7.24 -6.13
N GLU A 48 1.07 -8.30 -6.13
CA GLU A 48 0.66 -9.00 -4.90
C GLU A 48 1.83 -9.60 -4.10
N ASN A 49 2.99 -9.82 -4.73
CA ASN A 49 4.19 -10.31 -4.04
C ASN A 49 4.75 -9.32 -3.01
N VAL A 50 4.34 -8.05 -3.10
CA VAL A 50 4.69 -6.99 -2.14
C VAL A 50 3.46 -6.33 -1.52
N GLY A 51 2.28 -6.93 -1.70
CA GLY A 51 1.02 -6.45 -1.12
C GLY A 51 0.35 -5.31 -1.88
N LEU A 52 0.76 -5.06 -3.12
CA LEU A 52 0.16 -4.12 -4.06
C LEU A 52 -0.83 -4.83 -5.01
N PRO A 53 -1.74 -4.09 -5.67
CA PRO A 53 -2.55 -4.66 -6.75
C PRO A 53 -1.69 -5.32 -7.83
N ASP A 54 -2.24 -6.35 -8.47
CA ASP A 54 -1.55 -7.03 -9.59
C ASP A 54 -1.23 -6.05 -10.72
N GLY A 55 -0.03 -6.19 -11.30
CA GLY A 55 0.47 -5.28 -12.34
C GLY A 55 0.94 -3.91 -11.83
N GLN A 56 0.89 -3.62 -10.53
CA GLN A 56 1.45 -2.39 -9.96
C GLN A 56 2.94 -2.58 -9.63
N MET A 57 3.76 -1.63 -10.07
CA MET A 57 5.20 -1.57 -9.75
C MET A 57 5.44 -1.41 -8.26
N GLY A 58 6.46 -2.08 -7.74
CA GLY A 58 6.95 -1.86 -6.39
C GLY A 58 7.48 -0.44 -6.18
N ASN A 59 7.72 -0.09 -4.94
CA ASN A 59 8.34 1.17 -4.54
C ASN A 59 9.14 0.97 -3.24
N SER A 60 10.00 1.95 -2.91
CA SER A 60 10.92 1.81 -1.79
C SER A 60 10.21 1.69 -0.44
N GLU A 61 9.07 2.37 -0.23
CA GLU A 61 8.31 2.27 1.02
C GLU A 61 7.80 0.85 1.25
N VAL A 62 7.08 0.31 0.27
CA VAL A 62 6.51 -1.04 0.31
C VAL A 62 7.61 -2.09 0.30
N GLY A 63 8.66 -1.92 -0.51
CA GLY A 63 9.80 -2.84 -0.59
C GLY A 63 10.49 -3.00 0.77
N HIS A 64 10.93 -1.89 1.37
CA HIS A 64 11.62 -1.92 2.67
C HIS A 64 10.73 -2.42 3.80
N LEU A 65 9.41 -2.11 3.76
CA LEU A 65 8.44 -2.62 4.73
C LEU A 65 8.36 -4.15 4.66
N ASN A 66 8.23 -4.73 3.47
CA ASN A 66 8.16 -6.19 3.29
C ASN A 66 9.48 -6.88 3.68
N ILE A 67 10.62 -6.30 3.28
CA ILE A 67 11.97 -6.80 3.62
C ILE A 67 12.12 -6.86 5.15
N GLY A 68 11.82 -5.75 5.84
CA GLY A 68 11.97 -5.67 7.30
C GLY A 68 10.96 -6.51 8.07
N ALA A 69 9.73 -6.63 7.57
CA ALA A 69 8.66 -7.41 8.19
C ALA A 69 8.83 -8.92 8.03
N GLY A 70 9.58 -9.39 7.03
CA GLY A 70 9.71 -10.82 6.72
C GLY A 70 8.39 -11.48 6.31
N ARG A 71 7.44 -10.68 5.84
CA ARG A 71 6.12 -11.09 5.36
C ARG A 71 5.56 -10.08 4.36
N VAL A 72 4.61 -10.53 3.53
CA VAL A 72 3.88 -9.61 2.67
C VAL A 72 2.93 -8.77 3.52
N VAL A 73 3.12 -7.44 3.49
CA VAL A 73 2.23 -6.47 4.15
C VAL A 73 1.27 -5.92 3.10
N TYR A 74 0.07 -6.46 3.08
CA TYR A 74 -0.93 -6.09 2.07
C TYR A 74 -1.49 -4.70 2.31
N GLN A 75 -1.58 -3.90 1.25
CA GLN A 75 -2.36 -2.66 1.27
C GLN A 75 -3.85 -2.97 1.43
N ASP A 76 -4.60 -2.01 1.97
CA ASP A 76 -6.03 -2.19 2.31
C ASP A 76 -6.85 -2.74 1.15
N LEU A 77 -6.69 -2.20 -0.06
CA LEU A 77 -7.38 -2.70 -1.26
C LEU A 77 -7.11 -4.19 -1.49
N VAL A 78 -5.84 -4.60 -1.47
CA VAL A 78 -5.45 -5.99 -1.76
C VAL A 78 -5.89 -6.92 -0.63
N LYS A 79 -5.76 -6.48 0.63
CA LYS A 79 -6.23 -7.21 1.81
C LYS A 79 -7.73 -7.52 1.72
N ILE A 80 -8.56 -6.52 1.38
CA ILE A 80 -9.99 -6.67 1.25
C ILE A 80 -10.34 -7.52 0.02
N ASN A 81 -9.69 -7.29 -1.13
CA ASN A 81 -9.87 -8.12 -2.34
C ASN A 81 -9.64 -9.60 -2.05
N ARG A 82 -8.55 -9.92 -1.34
CA ARG A 82 -8.23 -11.31 -0.97
C ARG A 82 -9.29 -11.90 -0.05
N ALA A 83 -9.68 -11.15 1.00
CA ALA A 83 -10.72 -11.61 1.93
C ALA A 83 -12.07 -11.85 1.24
N CYS A 84 -12.40 -11.05 0.23
CA CYS A 84 -13.57 -11.28 -0.61
C CYS A 84 -13.41 -12.55 -1.46
N LYS A 85 -12.29 -12.67 -2.19
CA LYS A 85 -12.03 -13.73 -3.16
C LYS A 85 -11.92 -15.12 -2.53
N ASP A 86 -11.26 -15.23 -1.37
CA ASP A 86 -11.10 -16.50 -0.65
C ASP A 86 -12.25 -16.79 0.31
N GLY A 87 -13.20 -15.86 0.47
CA GLY A 87 -14.37 -15.96 1.33
C GLY A 87 -14.11 -15.72 2.82
N SER A 88 -12.87 -15.42 3.22
CA SER A 88 -12.52 -15.16 4.63
C SER A 88 -13.17 -13.90 5.21
N ILE A 89 -13.70 -13.01 4.34
CA ILE A 89 -14.54 -11.88 4.76
C ILE A 89 -15.73 -12.34 5.61
N LEU A 90 -16.28 -13.53 5.35
CA LEU A 90 -17.38 -14.12 6.12
C LEU A 90 -16.96 -14.52 7.54
N ASP A 91 -15.68 -14.68 7.78
CA ASP A 91 -15.13 -15.01 9.11
C ASP A 91 -14.75 -13.77 9.90
N ASN A 92 -14.74 -12.60 9.27
CA ASN A 92 -14.47 -11.33 9.95
C ASN A 92 -15.51 -11.09 11.05
N PRO A 93 -15.10 -10.88 12.32
CA PRO A 93 -16.00 -10.74 13.45
C PRO A 93 -16.92 -9.51 13.35
N GLU A 94 -16.41 -8.39 12.83
CA GLU A 94 -17.19 -7.16 12.67
C GLU A 94 -18.22 -7.27 11.54
N ILE A 95 -17.90 -7.99 10.46
CA ILE A 95 -18.86 -8.34 9.41
C ILE A 95 -19.99 -9.19 10.00
N LYS A 96 -19.65 -10.24 10.75
CA LYS A 96 -20.65 -11.07 11.42
C LYS A 96 -21.51 -10.24 12.38
N ALA A 97 -20.90 -9.35 13.14
CA ALA A 97 -21.59 -8.51 14.12
C ALA A 97 -22.61 -7.57 13.47
N VAL A 98 -22.22 -6.82 12.43
CA VAL A 98 -23.12 -5.82 11.81
C VAL A 98 -24.30 -6.47 11.10
N PHE A 99 -24.10 -7.58 10.39
CA PHE A 99 -25.21 -8.27 9.70
C PHE A 99 -26.13 -9.00 10.69
N SER A 100 -25.58 -9.62 11.74
CA SER A 100 -26.37 -10.19 12.83
C SER A 100 -27.18 -9.13 13.55
N TYR A 101 -26.55 -7.98 13.89
CA TYR A 101 -27.24 -6.85 14.52
C TYR A 101 -28.47 -6.39 13.71
N ALA A 102 -28.28 -6.14 12.40
CA ALA A 102 -29.37 -5.69 11.54
C ALA A 102 -30.53 -6.73 11.50
N LYS A 103 -30.19 -8.02 11.39
CA LYS A 103 -31.16 -9.10 11.37
C LYS A 103 -31.92 -9.26 12.69
N GLU A 104 -31.20 -9.38 13.80
CA GLU A 104 -31.76 -9.67 15.12
C GLU A 104 -32.61 -8.51 15.67
N ASN A 105 -32.18 -7.25 15.39
CA ASN A 105 -32.92 -6.06 15.82
C ASN A 105 -33.92 -5.57 14.77
N ASN A 106 -34.10 -6.30 13.68
CA ASN A 106 -35.05 -5.98 12.60
C ASN A 106 -34.79 -4.57 12.00
N LYS A 107 -33.52 -4.15 11.92
CA LYS A 107 -33.09 -2.83 11.45
C LYS A 107 -32.71 -2.86 9.97
N LYS A 108 -32.68 -1.67 9.36
CA LYS A 108 -32.11 -1.47 8.02
C LYS A 108 -30.59 -1.57 8.09
N ILE A 109 -29.98 -2.01 7.00
CA ILE A 109 -28.55 -1.90 6.78
C ILE A 109 -28.30 -1.04 5.54
N HIS A 110 -27.46 -0.05 5.70
CA HIS A 110 -27.10 0.92 4.67
C HIS A 110 -25.65 0.74 4.25
N PHE A 111 -25.41 0.60 2.96
CA PHE A 111 -24.07 0.66 2.39
C PHE A 111 -23.90 2.03 1.75
N MET A 112 -22.86 2.76 2.09
CA MET A 112 -22.56 4.04 1.47
C MET A 112 -21.08 4.13 1.07
N GLY A 113 -20.79 4.81 -0.04
CA GLY A 113 -19.43 4.97 -0.51
C GLY A 113 -19.32 5.28 -1.99
N LEU A 114 -18.08 5.47 -2.44
CA LEU A 114 -17.79 5.78 -3.83
C LEU A 114 -18.06 4.55 -4.71
N THR A 115 -18.99 4.70 -5.64
CA THR A 115 -19.50 3.62 -6.48
C THR A 115 -18.84 3.69 -7.86
N SER A 116 -17.64 3.12 -7.95
CA SER A 116 -16.85 3.01 -9.18
C SER A 116 -15.85 1.87 -9.12
N ASP A 117 -15.20 1.58 -10.23
CA ASP A 117 -14.11 0.61 -10.37
C ASP A 117 -12.71 1.27 -10.35
N GLY A 118 -12.62 2.58 -10.09
CA GLY A 118 -11.37 3.34 -10.08
C GLY A 118 -10.33 2.88 -9.05
N GLY A 119 -10.76 2.15 -8.00
CA GLY A 119 -9.85 1.48 -7.07
C GLY A 119 -9.01 2.41 -6.18
N VAL A 120 -9.33 3.70 -6.09
CA VAL A 120 -8.58 4.69 -5.29
C VAL A 120 -9.14 4.82 -3.88
N HIS A 121 -10.44 4.94 -3.73
CA HIS A 121 -11.11 5.13 -2.44
C HIS A 121 -11.93 3.92 -2.00
N SER A 122 -12.45 3.17 -2.97
CA SER A 122 -13.37 2.05 -2.79
C SER A 122 -13.25 1.08 -3.97
N SER A 123 -13.99 -0.01 -3.92
CA SER A 123 -14.16 -0.93 -5.03
C SER A 123 -15.63 -1.34 -5.16
N LEU A 124 -16.16 -1.28 -6.38
CA LEU A 124 -17.49 -1.75 -6.68
C LEU A 124 -17.65 -3.25 -6.38
N GLU A 125 -16.60 -4.03 -6.57
CA GLU A 125 -16.54 -5.46 -6.21
C GLU A 125 -16.77 -5.69 -4.72
N HIS A 126 -16.20 -4.86 -3.85
CA HIS A 126 -16.43 -4.97 -2.40
C HIS A 126 -17.91 -4.74 -2.05
N LEU A 127 -18.56 -3.78 -2.72
CA LEU A 127 -19.98 -3.53 -2.55
C LEU A 127 -20.82 -4.74 -2.98
N PHE A 128 -20.49 -5.39 -4.10
CA PHE A 128 -21.15 -6.61 -4.53
C PHE A 128 -21.04 -7.72 -3.49
N TYR A 129 -19.87 -7.95 -2.92
CA TYR A 129 -19.68 -8.92 -1.83
C TYR A 129 -20.52 -8.57 -0.59
N LEU A 130 -20.63 -7.29 -0.21
CA LEU A 130 -21.49 -6.87 0.90
C LEU A 130 -22.96 -7.16 0.62
N CYS A 131 -23.43 -6.94 -0.61
CA CYS A 131 -24.78 -7.30 -1.05
C CYS A 131 -25.03 -8.82 -0.95
N ASP A 132 -24.06 -9.63 -1.37
CA ASP A 132 -24.13 -11.09 -1.29
C ASP A 132 -24.17 -11.59 0.17
N ILE A 133 -23.41 -10.94 1.05
CA ILE A 133 -23.47 -11.23 2.50
C ILE A 133 -24.84 -10.87 3.05
N ALA A 134 -25.39 -9.70 2.69
CA ALA A 134 -26.73 -9.30 3.12
C ALA A 134 -27.79 -10.32 2.68
N ALA A 135 -27.69 -10.85 1.46
CA ALA A 135 -28.57 -11.91 0.96
C ALA A 135 -28.46 -13.20 1.79
N LYS A 136 -27.24 -13.62 2.15
CA LYS A 136 -27.00 -14.80 3.02
C LYS A 136 -27.62 -14.64 4.40
N TYR A 137 -27.65 -13.41 4.94
CA TYR A 137 -28.31 -13.11 6.22
C TYR A 137 -29.83 -12.96 6.12
N GLY A 138 -30.41 -12.97 4.91
CA GLY A 138 -31.86 -12.82 4.68
C GLY A 138 -32.31 -11.36 4.84
N LEU A 139 -31.47 -10.39 4.48
CA LEU A 139 -31.75 -8.96 4.59
C LEU A 139 -32.26 -8.32 3.29
N GLN A 140 -32.83 -9.13 2.37
CA GLN A 140 -33.52 -8.61 1.20
C GLN A 140 -34.67 -7.68 1.66
N GLY A 141 -34.82 -6.54 0.99
CA GLY A 141 -35.81 -5.52 1.36
C GLY A 141 -35.48 -4.69 2.61
N LYS A 142 -34.27 -4.93 3.22
CA LYS A 142 -33.74 -4.13 4.33
C LYS A 142 -32.35 -3.60 4.08
N THR A 143 -31.76 -3.89 2.92
CA THR A 143 -30.44 -3.45 2.49
C THR A 143 -30.59 -2.30 1.50
N PHE A 144 -30.01 -1.14 1.82
CA PHE A 144 -30.13 0.06 1.02
C PHE A 144 -28.75 0.61 0.71
N ILE A 145 -28.56 1.18 -0.50
CA ILE A 145 -27.28 1.63 -0.99
C ILE A 145 -27.36 3.13 -1.30
N HIS A 146 -26.39 3.88 -0.81
CA HIS A 146 -26.19 5.30 -1.06
C HIS A 146 -24.93 5.46 -1.90
N CYS A 147 -25.11 5.70 -3.20
CA CYS A 147 -24.02 5.76 -4.17
C CYS A 147 -23.40 7.15 -4.23
N PHE A 148 -22.11 7.25 -3.97
CA PHE A 148 -21.34 8.47 -4.26
C PHE A 148 -20.69 8.28 -5.62
N MET A 149 -20.93 9.23 -6.57
CA MET A 149 -20.45 9.11 -7.94
C MET A 149 -19.06 9.71 -8.09
N ASP A 150 -18.22 9.08 -8.91
CA ASP A 150 -16.79 9.35 -9.02
C ASP A 150 -16.47 10.48 -10.03
N GLY A 151 -16.27 10.17 -11.28
CA GLY A 151 -15.94 11.11 -12.35
C GLY A 151 -14.59 11.82 -12.20
N ARG A 152 -13.76 11.39 -11.26
CA ARG A 152 -12.43 11.94 -11.00
C ARG A 152 -11.33 10.88 -11.12
N ASP A 153 -11.57 9.71 -10.58
CA ASP A 153 -10.68 8.54 -10.68
C ASP A 153 -11.16 7.60 -11.81
N THR A 154 -12.29 7.91 -12.44
CA THR A 154 -12.89 7.25 -13.60
C THR A 154 -13.38 8.30 -14.61
N ASP A 155 -13.78 7.84 -15.81
CA ASP A 155 -14.37 8.74 -16.83
C ASP A 155 -15.57 9.50 -16.25
N PRO A 156 -15.69 10.81 -16.50
CA PRO A 156 -16.72 11.68 -15.92
C PRO A 156 -18.19 11.31 -16.22
N ARG A 157 -18.43 10.39 -17.15
CA ARG A 157 -19.77 9.91 -17.53
C ARG A 157 -19.90 8.39 -17.49
N SER A 158 -19.01 7.70 -16.76
CA SER A 158 -19.04 6.24 -16.60
C SER A 158 -20.01 5.76 -15.52
N GLY A 159 -20.46 6.66 -14.65
CA GLY A 159 -21.26 6.35 -13.46
C GLY A 159 -22.57 5.63 -13.75
N ILE A 160 -23.25 5.95 -14.85
CA ILE A 160 -24.49 5.26 -15.25
C ILE A 160 -24.25 3.76 -15.45
N GLY A 161 -23.11 3.39 -16.03
CA GLY A 161 -22.73 1.97 -16.20
C GLY A 161 -22.48 1.25 -14.87
N PHE A 162 -21.96 1.94 -13.86
CA PHE A 162 -21.79 1.38 -12.51
C PHE A 162 -23.12 1.20 -11.79
N ILE A 163 -24.04 2.15 -11.96
CA ILE A 163 -25.41 2.04 -11.41
C ILE A 163 -26.12 0.83 -12.02
N ASP A 164 -26.09 0.67 -13.36
CA ASP A 164 -26.71 -0.46 -14.06
C ASP A 164 -26.12 -1.81 -13.60
N GLN A 165 -24.81 -1.89 -13.45
CA GLN A 165 -24.14 -3.09 -12.94
C GLN A 165 -24.58 -3.42 -11.51
N LEU A 166 -24.68 -2.40 -10.64
CA LEU A 166 -25.12 -2.57 -9.26
C LEU A 166 -26.56 -3.02 -9.18
N GLU A 167 -27.48 -2.42 -9.93
CA GLU A 167 -28.90 -2.85 -9.98
C GLU A 167 -29.02 -4.30 -10.48
N ALA A 168 -28.27 -4.66 -11.53
CA ALA A 168 -28.25 -6.02 -12.06
C ALA A 168 -27.71 -7.04 -11.04
N HIS A 169 -26.73 -6.67 -10.21
CA HIS A 169 -26.21 -7.50 -9.14
C HIS A 169 -27.23 -7.63 -7.99
N CYS A 170 -27.78 -6.53 -7.52
CA CYS A 170 -28.78 -6.49 -6.46
C CYS A 170 -30.02 -7.32 -6.78
N ALA A 171 -30.45 -7.35 -8.04
CA ALA A 171 -31.59 -8.16 -8.49
C ALA A 171 -31.41 -9.67 -8.25
N LYS A 172 -30.16 -10.14 -8.13
CA LYS A 172 -29.78 -11.55 -7.89
C LYS A 172 -29.34 -11.80 -6.44
N SER A 173 -29.18 -10.73 -5.66
CA SER A 173 -28.59 -10.76 -4.31
C SER A 173 -29.48 -10.02 -3.31
N ALA A 174 -28.96 -8.95 -2.70
CA ALA A 174 -29.71 -8.04 -1.85
C ALA A 174 -29.25 -6.60 -2.11
N GLY A 175 -30.10 -5.66 -1.76
CA GLY A 175 -29.82 -4.23 -1.87
C GLY A 175 -30.73 -3.52 -2.88
N GLU A 176 -31.06 -2.29 -2.56
CA GLU A 176 -31.76 -1.35 -3.44
C GLU A 176 -31.05 0.01 -3.34
N ILE A 177 -30.79 0.66 -4.48
CA ILE A 177 -30.17 1.98 -4.47
C ILE A 177 -31.20 2.97 -3.91
N ALA A 178 -30.89 3.58 -2.77
CA ALA A 178 -31.76 4.54 -2.09
C ALA A 178 -31.46 5.98 -2.48
N SER A 179 -30.20 6.28 -2.81
CA SER A 179 -29.81 7.64 -3.22
C SER A 179 -28.52 7.66 -4.02
N ILE A 180 -28.37 8.72 -4.81
CA ILE A 180 -27.16 9.02 -5.59
C ILE A 180 -26.72 10.47 -5.33
N CYS A 181 -25.41 10.71 -5.21
CA CYS A 181 -24.86 12.05 -5.06
C CYS A 181 -23.40 12.07 -5.53
N GLY A 182 -22.97 13.11 -6.20
CA GLY A 182 -21.57 13.27 -6.60
C GLY A 182 -20.62 13.38 -5.41
N ARG A 183 -19.41 12.85 -5.55
CA ARG A 183 -18.36 12.90 -4.51
C ARG A 183 -17.97 14.30 -4.09
N PHE A 184 -18.23 15.31 -4.94
CA PHE A 184 -18.03 16.71 -4.62
C PHE A 184 -18.76 17.13 -3.34
N TYR A 185 -19.94 16.57 -3.08
CA TYR A 185 -20.76 16.83 -1.89
C TYR A 185 -20.46 15.86 -0.75
N ALA A 186 -20.52 14.57 -1.03
CA ALA A 186 -20.49 13.54 0.01
C ALA A 186 -19.09 13.15 0.47
N MET A 187 -18.03 13.56 -0.25
CA MET A 187 -16.65 13.18 0.01
C MET A 187 -15.72 14.40 0.04
N ASP A 188 -16.17 15.49 0.66
CA ASP A 188 -15.29 16.65 0.92
C ASP A 188 -14.19 16.27 1.92
N ARG A 189 -13.05 16.97 1.88
CA ARG A 189 -11.92 16.82 2.82
C ARG A 189 -11.32 18.16 3.24
N ASP A 190 -11.95 19.27 2.81
CA ASP A 190 -11.44 20.63 2.99
C ASP A 190 -12.30 21.44 3.99
N LYS A 191 -13.09 20.71 4.82
CA LYS A 191 -14.02 21.26 5.81
C LYS A 191 -15.06 22.22 5.22
N ARG A 192 -15.49 21.93 4.01
CA ARG A 192 -16.57 22.63 3.32
C ARG A 192 -17.91 22.05 3.79
N TRP A 193 -18.25 22.36 5.04
CA TRP A 193 -19.44 21.81 5.70
C TRP A 193 -20.75 22.06 4.94
N GLU A 194 -20.81 23.14 4.17
CA GLU A 194 -21.93 23.44 3.26
C GLU A 194 -22.10 22.35 2.17
N ARG A 195 -21.01 21.71 1.71
CA ARG A 195 -21.06 20.58 0.77
C ARG A 195 -21.45 19.30 1.49
N VAL A 196 -20.79 19.02 2.60
CA VAL A 196 -21.09 17.85 3.44
C VAL A 196 -22.56 17.83 3.84
N LYS A 197 -23.12 19.01 4.17
CA LYS A 197 -24.55 19.16 4.51
C LYS A 197 -25.48 18.67 3.39
N VAL A 198 -25.12 18.87 2.14
CA VAL A 198 -25.92 18.41 0.99
C VAL A 198 -25.99 16.88 0.97
N GLY A 199 -24.84 16.20 1.12
CA GLY A 199 -24.78 14.74 1.24
C GLY A 199 -25.48 14.23 2.51
N TYR A 200 -25.25 14.88 3.63
CA TYR A 200 -25.90 14.55 4.91
C TYR A 200 -27.44 14.61 4.81
N ASP A 201 -28.00 15.71 4.28
CA ASP A 201 -29.44 15.87 4.12
C ASP A 201 -30.07 14.81 3.21
N LEU A 202 -29.36 14.41 2.16
CA LEU A 202 -29.77 13.29 1.32
C LEU A 202 -29.87 11.99 2.11
N LEU A 203 -28.83 11.67 2.88
CA LEU A 203 -28.73 10.42 3.64
C LEU A 203 -29.77 10.32 4.77
N VAL A 204 -30.01 11.41 5.50
CA VAL A 204 -30.86 11.37 6.72
C VAL A 204 -32.27 11.89 6.49
N SER A 205 -32.51 12.67 5.45
CA SER A 205 -33.82 13.31 5.21
C SER A 205 -34.37 13.03 3.83
N GLY A 206 -33.64 12.35 2.95
CA GLY A 206 -34.05 12.10 1.58
C GLY A 206 -34.24 13.39 0.76
N LYS A 207 -33.47 14.45 1.06
CA LYS A 207 -33.55 15.69 0.30
C LYS A 207 -32.77 15.58 -1.00
N GLY A 208 -33.45 15.58 -2.12
CA GLY A 208 -32.87 15.50 -3.45
C GLY A 208 -33.95 15.46 -4.51
N ASP A 209 -33.53 15.46 -5.77
CA ASP A 209 -34.44 15.28 -6.89
C ASP A 209 -34.99 13.85 -6.88
N ALA A 210 -36.31 13.72 -6.96
CA ALA A 210 -37.02 12.46 -6.81
C ALA A 210 -37.12 11.71 -8.13
N PHE A 211 -36.66 10.46 -8.17
CA PHE A 211 -36.76 9.57 -9.32
C PHE A 211 -37.20 8.16 -8.87
N GLU A 212 -37.97 7.47 -9.72
CA GLU A 212 -38.29 6.06 -9.55
C GLU A 212 -37.35 5.10 -10.26
N SER A 213 -36.48 5.63 -11.15
CA SER A 213 -35.43 4.91 -11.87
C SER A 213 -34.10 5.62 -11.68
N MET A 214 -33.08 4.90 -11.18
CA MET A 214 -31.76 5.47 -10.97
C MET A 214 -31.00 5.64 -12.28
N HIS A 215 -31.24 4.77 -13.26
CA HIS A 215 -30.74 4.95 -14.62
C HIS A 215 -31.24 6.25 -15.26
N GLU A 216 -32.57 6.50 -15.21
CA GLU A 216 -33.15 7.73 -15.76
C GLU A 216 -32.63 8.99 -15.02
N ALA A 217 -32.42 8.89 -13.72
CA ALA A 217 -31.86 9.98 -12.93
C ALA A 217 -30.41 10.33 -13.34
N MET A 218 -29.58 9.32 -13.60
CA MET A 218 -28.22 9.52 -14.12
C MET A 218 -28.25 10.13 -15.52
N GLN A 219 -29.10 9.61 -16.42
CA GLN A 219 -29.24 10.14 -17.77
C GLN A 219 -29.71 11.61 -17.75
N ALA A 220 -30.69 11.95 -16.92
CA ALA A 220 -31.18 13.32 -16.76
C ALA A 220 -30.06 14.28 -16.29
N SER A 221 -29.17 13.81 -15.42
CA SER A 221 -28.01 14.61 -14.99
C SER A 221 -27.05 14.88 -16.15
N TYR A 222 -26.78 13.86 -16.97
CA TYR A 222 -25.90 14.00 -18.15
C TYR A 222 -26.52 14.89 -19.24
N ASP A 223 -27.83 14.82 -19.44
CA ASP A 223 -28.57 15.67 -20.36
C ASP A 223 -28.53 17.16 -19.92
N ALA A 224 -28.42 17.37 -18.61
CA ALA A 224 -28.22 18.72 -18.02
C ALA A 224 -26.73 19.12 -17.93
N GLU A 225 -25.80 18.41 -18.62
CA GLU A 225 -24.36 18.63 -18.63
C GLU A 225 -23.68 18.52 -17.23
N VAL A 226 -24.31 17.79 -16.30
CA VAL A 226 -23.75 17.50 -14.97
C VAL A 226 -23.10 16.12 -15.00
N THR A 227 -21.79 16.09 -14.78
CA THR A 227 -20.99 14.85 -14.75
C THR A 227 -20.94 14.22 -13.35
N ASP A 228 -20.46 12.98 -13.26
CA ASP A 228 -20.49 12.13 -12.07
C ASP A 228 -20.05 12.85 -10.80
N GLU A 229 -18.89 13.52 -10.80
CA GLU A 229 -18.34 14.20 -9.63
C GLU A 229 -19.32 15.22 -9.02
N PHE A 230 -20.11 15.88 -9.87
CA PHE A 230 -20.96 17.01 -9.51
C PHE A 230 -22.46 16.69 -9.51
N ILE A 231 -22.85 15.42 -9.64
CA ILE A 231 -24.24 15.00 -9.60
C ILE A 231 -24.90 15.52 -8.32
N LYS A 232 -25.97 16.28 -8.51
CA LYS A 232 -26.78 16.80 -7.40
C LYS A 232 -27.48 15.63 -6.67
N PRO A 233 -27.87 15.84 -5.40
CA PRO A 233 -28.58 14.80 -4.65
C PRO A 233 -29.81 14.28 -5.40
N ILE A 234 -29.86 12.97 -5.58
CA ILE A 234 -30.98 12.23 -6.17
C ILE A 234 -31.48 11.24 -5.12
N VAL A 235 -32.76 11.26 -4.86
CA VAL A 235 -33.44 10.30 -3.97
C VAL A 235 -34.30 9.33 -4.77
N HIS A 236 -34.10 8.05 -4.56
CA HIS A 236 -34.99 7.03 -5.08
C HIS A 236 -36.29 7.06 -4.32
N VAL A 237 -37.39 7.24 -5.03
CA VAL A 237 -38.73 7.27 -4.45
C VAL A 237 -39.57 6.08 -4.92
N ARG A 238 -40.43 5.59 -4.02
CA ARG A 238 -41.45 4.62 -4.33
C ARG A 238 -42.76 5.12 -3.77
N ASN A 239 -43.78 5.23 -4.62
CA ASN A 239 -45.07 5.85 -4.25
C ASN A 239 -44.91 7.25 -3.66
N GLY A 240 -44.03 8.06 -4.21
CA GLY A 240 -43.79 9.46 -3.81
C GLY A 240 -43.05 9.66 -2.46
N LYS A 241 -42.49 8.59 -1.88
CA LYS A 241 -41.72 8.64 -0.62
C LYS A 241 -40.29 8.14 -0.85
N PRO A 242 -39.30 8.70 -0.15
CA PRO A 242 -37.94 8.15 -0.17
C PRO A 242 -37.96 6.65 0.15
N LEU A 243 -37.19 5.89 -0.62
CA LEU A 243 -37.09 4.42 -0.43
C LEU A 243 -36.54 4.07 0.95
N ALA A 244 -35.47 4.74 1.35
CA ALA A 244 -34.89 4.66 2.69
C ALA A 244 -34.02 5.87 3.02
N THR A 245 -33.99 6.20 4.30
CA THR A 245 -33.05 7.15 4.93
C THR A 245 -32.41 6.46 6.12
N ILE A 246 -31.22 6.96 6.53
CA ILE A 246 -30.53 6.47 7.72
C ILE A 246 -31.22 7.01 8.96
N GLU A 247 -31.67 6.12 9.83
CA GLU A 247 -32.43 6.43 11.04
C GLU A 247 -31.74 5.87 12.29
N GLU A 248 -32.21 6.31 13.45
CA GLU A 248 -31.72 5.83 14.74
C GLU A 248 -31.72 4.30 14.85
N GLY A 249 -30.58 3.77 15.26
CA GLY A 249 -30.40 2.33 15.46
C GLY A 249 -30.23 1.52 14.18
N ASP A 250 -30.13 2.14 13.00
CA ASP A 250 -29.80 1.42 11.77
C ASP A 250 -28.33 0.98 11.75
N ALA A 251 -28.02 -0.02 10.93
CA ALA A 251 -26.66 -0.42 10.63
C ALA A 251 -26.16 0.34 9.40
N VAL A 252 -24.91 0.77 9.43
CA VAL A 252 -24.26 1.47 8.32
C VAL A 252 -22.89 0.85 8.06
N ILE A 253 -22.59 0.54 6.80
CA ILE A 253 -21.23 0.20 6.36
C ILE A 253 -20.78 1.27 5.35
N PHE A 254 -19.76 2.04 5.72
CA PHE A 254 -19.08 2.92 4.78
C PHE A 254 -17.94 2.13 4.13
N PHE A 255 -18.11 1.72 2.87
CA PHE A 255 -17.21 0.78 2.21
C PHE A 255 -15.96 1.41 1.57
N ASN A 256 -15.71 2.69 1.75
CA ASN A 256 -14.44 3.31 1.37
C ASN A 256 -13.31 2.82 2.29
N TYR A 257 -12.22 2.33 1.71
CA TYR A 257 -11.03 1.92 2.47
C TYR A 257 -10.00 3.05 2.59
N ARG A 258 -10.02 4.07 1.74
CA ARG A 258 -9.20 5.27 1.89
C ARG A 258 -9.91 6.31 2.76
N ASN A 259 -9.21 6.80 3.78
CA ASN A 259 -9.79 7.55 4.88
C ASN A 259 -9.97 9.05 4.65
N ASP A 260 -9.13 9.70 3.81
CA ASP A 260 -9.03 11.17 3.72
C ASP A 260 -10.37 11.87 3.41
N ARG A 261 -11.21 11.27 2.55
CA ARG A 261 -12.51 11.81 2.14
C ARG A 261 -13.71 11.15 2.83
N ALA A 262 -13.45 10.18 3.71
CA ALA A 262 -14.51 9.52 4.48
C ALA A 262 -14.75 10.18 5.84
N LYS A 263 -13.83 11.01 6.32
CA LYS A 263 -13.85 11.58 7.67
C LYS A 263 -15.05 12.51 7.90
N GLU A 264 -15.28 13.47 7.05
CA GLU A 264 -16.20 14.57 7.33
C GLU A 264 -17.66 14.12 7.39
N ILE A 265 -18.12 13.31 6.46
CA ILE A 265 -19.47 12.76 6.52
C ILE A 265 -19.65 11.80 7.72
N THR A 266 -18.59 11.06 8.09
CA THR A 266 -18.59 10.23 9.31
C THR A 266 -18.70 11.08 10.58
N ILE A 267 -17.97 12.20 10.64
CA ILE A 267 -18.09 13.16 11.77
C ILE A 267 -19.52 13.65 11.90
N ALA A 268 -20.12 14.10 10.79
CA ALA A 268 -21.49 14.65 10.77
C ALA A 268 -22.54 13.62 11.20
N LEU A 269 -22.36 12.35 10.83
CA LEU A 269 -23.31 11.29 11.17
C LEU A 269 -23.14 10.76 12.60
N THR A 270 -21.90 10.77 13.16
CA THR A 270 -21.60 9.95 14.35
C THR A 270 -20.82 10.64 15.45
N GLN A 271 -20.00 11.68 15.18
CA GLN A 271 -19.03 12.18 16.15
C GLN A 271 -19.38 13.52 16.76
N GLN A 272 -19.93 14.43 15.98
CA GLN A 272 -20.16 15.81 16.45
C GLN A 272 -21.44 16.42 15.89
N ASP A 273 -22.29 16.92 16.78
CA ASP A 273 -23.40 17.78 16.40
C ASP A 273 -22.87 19.13 15.89
N MET A 274 -23.38 19.58 14.78
CA MET A 274 -23.02 20.86 14.13
C MET A 274 -24.28 21.72 13.87
N PRO A 275 -24.86 22.31 14.93
CA PRO A 275 -26.12 23.04 14.81
C PRO A 275 -25.98 24.29 13.92
N GLU A 276 -24.78 24.91 13.85
CA GLU A 276 -24.49 26.02 12.94
C GLU A 276 -24.59 25.63 11.46
N ASN A 277 -24.37 24.37 11.15
CA ASN A 277 -24.51 23.79 9.81
C ASN A 277 -25.83 23.02 9.64
N GLY A 278 -26.66 22.97 10.67
CA GLY A 278 -27.93 22.23 10.65
C GLY A 278 -27.76 20.71 10.57
N MET A 279 -26.65 20.17 11.09
CA MET A 279 -26.39 18.74 11.15
C MET A 279 -26.36 18.27 12.60
N LYS A 280 -26.89 17.07 12.81
CA LYS A 280 -26.93 16.41 14.13
C LYS A 280 -26.58 14.94 13.97
N THR A 281 -25.79 14.42 14.89
CA THR A 281 -25.45 13.00 14.93
C THR A 281 -26.68 12.12 15.07
N ILE A 282 -26.65 10.95 14.45
CA ILE A 282 -27.76 9.98 14.54
C ILE A 282 -27.45 9.01 15.68
N PRO A 283 -28.31 8.94 16.72
CA PRO A 283 -28.05 8.09 17.87
C PRO A 283 -28.08 6.60 17.53
N ASN A 284 -27.31 5.83 18.29
CA ASN A 284 -27.36 4.36 18.30
C ASN A 284 -27.13 3.69 16.94
N LEU A 285 -26.45 4.36 16.00
CA LEU A 285 -26.03 3.70 14.75
C LEU A 285 -25.03 2.58 15.05
N HIS A 286 -25.24 1.41 14.45
CA HIS A 286 -24.19 0.41 14.34
C HIS A 286 -23.33 0.76 13.11
N TYR A 287 -22.40 1.71 13.29
CA TYR A 287 -21.66 2.29 12.18
C TYR A 287 -20.29 1.64 12.02
N CYS A 288 -20.07 1.07 10.84
CA CYS A 288 -18.83 0.38 10.45
C CYS A 288 -18.07 1.18 9.40
N CYS A 289 -16.80 1.44 9.67
CA CYS A 289 -15.84 1.92 8.68
C CYS A 289 -15.11 0.73 8.06
N MET A 290 -14.88 0.75 6.74
CA MET A 290 -14.10 -0.30 6.09
C MET A 290 -12.69 -0.41 6.69
N THR A 291 -12.04 0.74 6.93
CA THR A 291 -10.71 0.88 7.56
C THR A 291 -10.78 1.98 8.62
N PRO A 292 -9.77 2.16 9.48
CA PRO A 292 -9.74 3.26 10.43
C PRO A 292 -9.67 4.63 9.71
N TYR A 293 -10.68 5.46 9.89
CA TYR A 293 -10.70 6.79 9.26
C TYR A 293 -9.96 7.84 10.09
N ASP A 294 -10.11 7.83 11.41
CA ASP A 294 -9.40 8.71 12.32
C ASP A 294 -9.24 8.05 13.67
N SER A 295 -8.07 8.21 14.31
CA SER A 295 -7.78 7.64 15.62
C SER A 295 -8.55 8.29 16.77
N SER A 296 -9.12 9.48 16.56
CA SER A 296 -9.93 10.20 17.55
C SER A 296 -11.41 9.77 17.54
N PHE A 297 -11.87 9.03 16.52
CA PHE A 297 -13.25 8.61 16.44
C PHE A 297 -13.59 7.56 17.50
N THR A 298 -14.76 7.67 18.07
CA THR A 298 -15.24 6.79 19.15
C THR A 298 -16.57 6.14 18.78
N GLY A 299 -16.84 4.95 19.35
CA GLY A 299 -18.11 4.24 19.15
C GLY A 299 -18.33 3.70 17.73
N LEU A 300 -17.28 3.56 16.94
CA LEU A 300 -17.33 3.01 15.58
C LEU A 300 -16.71 1.63 15.54
N HIS A 301 -17.20 0.81 14.61
CA HIS A 301 -16.68 -0.50 14.29
C HIS A 301 -15.75 -0.41 13.08
N ILE A 302 -14.66 -1.18 13.07
CA ILE A 302 -13.68 -1.17 11.98
C ILE A 302 -13.62 -2.57 11.39
N LEU A 303 -14.01 -2.70 10.12
CA LEU A 303 -14.05 -4.01 9.45
C LEU A 303 -12.65 -4.56 9.20
N PHE A 304 -11.74 -3.73 8.74
CA PHE A 304 -10.34 -4.08 8.49
C PHE A 304 -9.42 -3.14 9.26
N PRO A 305 -9.09 -3.46 10.51
CA PRO A 305 -8.20 -2.63 11.32
C PRO A 305 -6.79 -2.61 10.73
N LYS A 306 -6.08 -1.51 10.99
CA LYS A 306 -4.67 -1.40 10.63
C LYS A 306 -3.87 -2.36 11.51
N GLU A 307 -3.15 -3.27 10.88
CA GLU A 307 -2.26 -4.18 11.61
C GLU A 307 -0.96 -3.47 11.98
N ASN A 308 -0.55 -3.61 13.23
CA ASN A 308 0.79 -3.23 13.63
C ASN A 308 1.78 -4.26 13.07
N VAL A 309 2.77 -3.79 12.35
CA VAL A 309 3.84 -4.65 11.84
C VAL A 309 4.84 -4.90 12.96
N THR A 310 4.57 -5.91 13.78
CA THR A 310 5.41 -6.34 14.90
C THR A 310 6.36 -7.45 14.50
N ASN A 311 7.36 -7.72 15.34
CA ASN A 311 8.38 -8.74 15.13
C ASN A 311 9.09 -8.58 13.76
N THR A 312 9.38 -7.32 13.39
CA THR A 312 10.26 -7.02 12.26
C THR A 312 11.68 -7.50 12.57
N LEU A 313 12.53 -7.63 11.55
CA LEU A 313 13.92 -8.06 11.73
C LEU A 313 14.63 -7.19 12.79
N GLY A 314 14.46 -5.86 12.73
CA GLY A 314 15.05 -4.95 13.71
C GLY A 314 14.59 -5.20 15.14
N GLU A 315 13.30 -5.47 15.32
CA GLU A 315 12.72 -5.79 16.62
C GLU A 315 13.24 -7.12 17.17
N VAL A 316 13.34 -8.14 16.32
CA VAL A 316 13.84 -9.48 16.70
C VAL A 316 15.32 -9.42 17.10
N VAL A 317 16.14 -8.74 16.31
CA VAL A 317 17.58 -8.52 16.59
C VAL A 317 17.74 -7.80 17.92
N SER A 318 16.95 -6.75 18.17
CA SER A 318 16.95 -6.00 19.42
C SER A 318 16.55 -6.85 20.63
N LYS A 319 15.45 -7.61 20.54
CA LYS A 319 14.97 -8.50 21.62
C LYS A 319 15.99 -9.54 22.05
N LEU A 320 16.89 -9.92 21.16
CA LEU A 320 17.99 -10.86 21.44
C LEU A 320 19.26 -10.17 21.98
N GLY A 321 19.22 -8.84 22.18
CA GLY A 321 20.34 -8.05 22.66
C GLY A 321 21.47 -7.87 21.65
N LEU A 322 21.23 -8.20 20.37
CA LEU A 322 22.18 -8.00 19.28
C LEU A 322 22.24 -6.54 18.86
N LYS A 323 23.41 -6.11 18.39
CA LYS A 323 23.64 -4.74 17.93
C LYS A 323 23.43 -4.61 16.44
N GLN A 324 22.68 -3.60 16.04
CA GLN A 324 22.36 -3.36 14.65
C GLN A 324 22.64 -1.92 14.21
N LEU A 325 22.90 -1.76 12.91
CA LEU A 325 23.13 -0.47 12.28
C LEU A 325 22.20 -0.27 11.09
N ARG A 326 21.62 0.93 10.98
CA ARG A 326 20.95 1.44 9.77
C ARG A 326 21.83 2.51 9.15
N ILE A 327 22.12 2.40 7.86
CA ILE A 327 22.95 3.38 7.16
C ILE A 327 22.41 3.64 5.76
N ALA A 328 22.19 4.92 5.45
CA ALA A 328 21.80 5.40 4.13
C ALA A 328 22.04 6.90 4.01
N GLU A 329 22.00 7.42 2.81
CA GLU A 329 21.90 8.86 2.60
C GLU A 329 20.45 9.36 2.78
N THR A 330 20.26 10.70 2.89
CA THR A 330 19.00 11.36 3.29
C THR A 330 17.78 10.82 2.55
N GLU A 331 17.84 10.64 1.23
CA GLU A 331 16.71 10.20 0.40
C GLU A 331 16.17 8.81 0.78
N LYS A 332 17.01 7.94 1.30
CA LYS A 332 16.66 6.56 1.63
C LYS A 332 16.77 6.24 3.14
N PHE A 333 17.01 7.25 3.96
CA PHE A 333 17.15 7.04 5.40
C PHE A 333 15.85 6.56 6.07
N ALA A 334 14.72 7.15 5.71
CA ALA A 334 13.42 6.70 6.20
C ALA A 334 13.10 5.26 5.78
N HIS A 335 13.61 4.81 4.62
CA HIS A 335 13.38 3.46 4.11
C HIS A 335 14.08 2.41 4.96
N VAL A 336 15.33 2.60 5.32
CA VAL A 336 16.07 1.66 6.18
C VAL A 336 15.74 1.79 7.68
N THR A 337 14.99 2.84 8.09
CA THR A 337 14.55 3.09 9.47
C THR A 337 13.04 2.89 9.63
N PHE A 338 12.24 3.90 9.39
CA PHE A 338 10.80 3.90 9.61
C PHE A 338 10.07 2.76 8.89
N PHE A 339 10.24 2.64 7.57
CA PHE A 339 9.55 1.61 6.80
C PHE A 339 10.06 0.21 7.13
N PHE A 340 11.37 0.02 7.19
CA PHE A 340 11.99 -1.27 7.56
C PHE A 340 11.59 -1.74 8.96
N ASN A 341 11.38 -0.80 9.88
CA ASN A 341 10.94 -1.07 11.25
C ASN A 341 9.41 -1.17 11.40
N GLY A 342 8.67 -1.34 10.28
CA GLY A 342 7.22 -1.57 10.32
C GLY A 342 6.39 -0.32 10.62
N GLY A 343 6.88 0.88 10.31
CA GLY A 343 6.24 2.16 10.58
C GLY A 343 6.59 2.74 11.97
N ARG A 344 7.68 2.26 12.58
CA ARG A 344 8.17 2.75 13.87
C ARG A 344 9.26 3.81 13.68
N GLU A 345 9.03 5.02 14.19
CA GLU A 345 10.03 6.11 14.17
C GLU A 345 11.16 5.91 15.18
N ALA A 346 10.80 5.51 16.40
CA ALA A 346 11.78 5.36 17.48
C ALA A 346 12.72 4.17 17.21
N GLU A 347 13.98 4.38 17.51
CA GLU A 347 15.00 3.32 17.46
C GLU A 347 14.61 2.14 18.37
N PHE A 348 15.01 0.94 17.97
CA PHE A 348 14.99 -0.21 18.87
C PHE A 348 16.20 -0.13 19.83
N GLU A 349 16.14 -0.83 20.93
CA GLU A 349 17.29 -0.99 21.80
C GLU A 349 18.46 -1.65 21.01
N ASN A 350 19.66 -1.11 21.12
CA ASN A 350 20.87 -1.51 20.37
C ASN A 350 20.78 -1.25 18.85
N GLU A 351 19.93 -0.35 18.39
CA GLU A 351 19.88 0.15 17.02
C GLU A 351 20.63 1.48 16.93
N ASP A 352 21.73 1.51 16.20
CA ASP A 352 22.41 2.75 15.82
C ASP A 352 22.00 3.16 14.40
N ARG A 353 22.03 4.46 14.12
CA ARG A 353 21.68 5.03 12.82
C ARG A 353 22.77 5.97 12.33
N ILE A 354 23.20 5.81 11.07
CA ILE A 354 24.13 6.71 10.39
C ILE A 354 23.41 7.31 9.18
N LEU A 355 23.14 8.61 9.25
CA LEU A 355 22.59 9.41 8.17
C LEU A 355 23.70 10.17 7.47
N ILE A 356 23.88 9.94 6.18
CA ILE A 356 24.78 10.73 5.32
C ILE A 356 23.92 11.74 4.54
N PRO A 357 24.24 13.06 4.58
CA PRO A 357 23.48 14.02 3.80
C PRO A 357 23.57 13.75 2.29
N SER A 358 22.42 13.72 1.60
CA SER A 358 22.41 13.71 0.13
C SER A 358 22.90 15.03 -0.45
N PRO A 359 23.42 15.04 -1.68
CA PRO A 359 23.91 16.26 -2.33
C PRO A 359 22.78 17.30 -2.49
N LYS A 360 23.11 18.56 -2.26
CA LYS A 360 22.17 19.69 -2.43
C LYS A 360 22.13 20.16 -3.88
N VAL A 361 21.64 19.34 -4.78
CA VAL A 361 21.44 19.63 -6.20
C VAL A 361 19.96 19.68 -6.55
N ALA A 362 19.61 20.32 -7.67
CA ALA A 362 18.20 20.41 -8.09
C ALA A 362 17.64 19.03 -8.51
N THR A 363 18.46 18.26 -9.23
CA THR A 363 18.15 16.88 -9.67
C THR A 363 19.46 16.07 -9.63
N TYR A 364 19.35 14.76 -9.37
CA TYR A 364 20.53 13.92 -9.12
C TYR A 364 21.32 13.52 -10.37
N ASP A 365 20.83 13.82 -11.56
CA ASP A 365 21.61 13.75 -12.81
C ASP A 365 22.79 14.72 -12.82
N LEU A 366 22.72 15.79 -12.04
CA LEU A 366 23.81 16.75 -11.86
C LEU A 366 24.95 16.22 -10.98
N GLN A 367 24.69 15.23 -10.14
CA GLN A 367 25.67 14.56 -9.28
C GLN A 367 25.30 13.05 -9.13
N PRO A 368 25.51 12.22 -10.17
CA PRO A 368 25.04 10.83 -10.20
C PRO A 368 25.65 9.91 -9.13
N MET A 369 26.87 10.23 -8.65
CA MET A 369 27.47 9.49 -7.54
C MET A 369 26.72 9.68 -6.23
N MET A 370 25.90 10.74 -6.14
CA MET A 370 25.20 11.14 -4.91
C MET A 370 26.16 11.13 -3.71
N SER A 371 25.78 10.49 -2.61
CA SER A 371 26.67 10.33 -1.44
C SER A 371 27.10 8.86 -1.23
N ALA A 372 27.07 8.02 -2.27
CA ALA A 372 27.47 6.63 -2.15
C ALA A 372 28.92 6.43 -1.68
N PRO A 373 29.91 7.24 -2.12
CA PRO A 373 31.27 7.14 -1.59
C PRO A 373 31.37 7.43 -0.09
N GLU A 374 30.68 8.46 0.39
CA GLU A 374 30.65 8.85 1.82
C GLU A 374 29.92 7.80 2.66
N VAL A 375 28.85 7.23 2.15
CA VAL A 375 28.15 6.08 2.77
C VAL A 375 29.11 4.89 2.88
N THR A 376 29.85 4.59 1.82
CA THR A 376 30.84 3.50 1.79
C THR A 376 31.96 3.70 2.81
N ILE A 377 32.45 4.91 2.95
CA ILE A 377 33.47 5.26 3.96
C ILE A 377 32.94 5.04 5.38
N ALA A 378 31.75 5.57 5.68
CA ALA A 378 31.15 5.42 6.99
C ALA A 378 30.83 3.94 7.31
N LEU A 379 30.37 3.19 6.32
CA LEU A 379 30.13 1.76 6.45
C LEU A 379 31.41 0.98 6.70
N ARG A 380 32.49 1.29 5.97
CA ARG A 380 33.80 0.69 6.19
C ARG A 380 34.29 0.86 7.62
N ASP A 381 34.12 2.06 8.18
CA ASP A 381 34.50 2.34 9.56
C ASP A 381 33.63 1.55 10.55
N ALA A 382 32.33 1.43 10.27
CA ALA A 382 31.40 0.62 11.05
C ALA A 382 31.76 -0.87 11.01
N LEU A 383 32.07 -1.43 9.84
CA LEU A 383 32.51 -2.81 9.67
C LEU A 383 33.81 -3.09 10.41
N ASN A 384 34.81 -2.20 10.29
CA ASN A 384 36.11 -2.34 10.97
C ASN A 384 36.00 -2.21 12.50
N SER A 385 35.00 -1.52 13.02
CA SER A 385 34.73 -1.42 14.45
C SER A 385 34.32 -2.75 15.07
N GLN A 386 33.83 -3.68 14.27
CA GLN A 386 33.26 -4.97 14.69
C GLN A 386 32.16 -4.86 15.76
N LYS A 387 31.53 -3.70 15.88
CA LYS A 387 30.52 -3.39 16.90
C LYS A 387 29.20 -4.09 16.62
N TYR A 388 28.83 -4.27 15.35
CA TYR A 388 27.48 -4.64 14.94
C TYR A 388 27.39 -6.11 14.52
N ASP A 389 26.29 -6.76 14.89
CA ASP A 389 25.96 -8.12 14.48
C ASP A 389 25.14 -8.11 13.18
N CYS A 390 24.33 -7.08 12.95
CA CYS A 390 23.49 -6.91 11.77
C CYS A 390 23.58 -5.46 11.25
N ILE A 391 23.84 -5.31 9.95
CA ILE A 391 23.90 -4.00 9.29
C ILE A 391 22.93 -3.98 8.12
N ILE A 392 22.13 -2.94 8.00
CA ILE A 392 21.21 -2.69 6.89
C ILE A 392 21.67 -1.41 6.19
N LEU A 393 22.07 -1.57 4.94
CA LEU A 393 22.57 -0.50 4.07
C LEU A 393 21.66 -0.30 2.87
N ASN A 394 21.42 0.95 2.48
CA ASN A 394 20.80 1.28 1.20
C ASN A 394 21.71 2.25 0.41
N TYR A 395 21.94 1.92 -0.87
CA TYR A 395 22.51 2.82 -1.88
C TYR A 395 21.39 3.36 -2.77
N ALA A 396 21.20 4.67 -2.76
CA ALA A 396 20.05 5.36 -3.36
C ALA A 396 20.13 5.56 -4.87
N ASN A 397 21.30 5.43 -5.46
CA ASN A 397 21.66 5.99 -6.76
C ASN A 397 20.82 5.44 -7.93
N GLY A 398 20.60 4.13 -8.00
CA GLY A 398 19.86 3.51 -9.10
C GLY A 398 18.45 4.08 -9.24
N ASP A 399 17.75 4.25 -8.11
CA ASP A 399 16.42 4.81 -8.09
C ASP A 399 16.41 6.33 -8.31
N MET A 400 17.15 7.07 -7.49
CA MET A 400 17.09 8.53 -7.49
C MET A 400 17.59 9.16 -8.78
N VAL A 401 18.64 8.60 -9.39
CA VAL A 401 19.13 9.05 -10.70
C VAL A 401 18.25 8.50 -11.81
N GLY A 402 17.72 7.28 -11.66
CA GLY A 402 16.76 6.68 -12.57
C GLY A 402 15.55 7.57 -12.81
N HIS A 403 14.99 8.14 -11.75
CA HIS A 403 13.86 9.07 -11.83
C HIS A 403 14.12 10.34 -12.65
N THR A 404 15.36 10.69 -12.94
CA THR A 404 15.68 11.84 -13.79
C THR A 404 15.51 11.55 -15.28
N GLY A 405 15.55 10.29 -15.70
CA GLY A 405 15.48 9.88 -17.11
C GLY A 405 16.72 10.27 -17.93
N VAL A 406 17.79 10.75 -17.30
CA VAL A 406 19.03 11.17 -17.99
C VAL A 406 19.97 9.96 -18.12
N TYR A 407 19.88 9.23 -19.22
CA TYR A 407 20.51 7.92 -19.43
C TYR A 407 22.01 7.90 -19.10
N ASN A 408 22.79 8.88 -19.58
CA ASN A 408 24.22 8.96 -19.29
C ASN A 408 24.52 9.12 -17.78
N SER A 409 23.68 9.85 -17.07
CA SER A 409 23.82 10.02 -15.62
C SER A 409 23.43 8.74 -14.87
N ILE A 410 22.43 7.99 -15.36
CA ILE A 410 22.10 6.66 -14.82
C ILE A 410 23.30 5.72 -14.97
N GLN A 411 23.98 5.69 -16.12
CA GLN A 411 25.19 4.87 -16.31
C GLN A 411 26.34 5.28 -15.37
N GLN A 412 26.52 6.59 -15.12
CA GLN A 412 27.50 7.06 -14.13
C GLN A 412 27.15 6.63 -12.70
N ALA A 413 25.86 6.68 -12.34
CA ALA A 413 25.38 6.18 -11.05
C ALA A 413 25.64 4.68 -10.88
N ILE A 414 25.36 3.88 -11.90
CA ILE A 414 25.62 2.43 -11.93
C ILE A 414 27.11 2.14 -11.76
N THR A 415 27.98 2.87 -12.47
CA THR A 415 29.44 2.73 -12.35
C THR A 415 29.93 3.05 -10.93
N ALA A 416 29.40 4.11 -10.32
CA ALA A 416 29.75 4.48 -8.95
C ALA A 416 29.34 3.40 -7.94
N ILE A 417 28.14 2.83 -8.11
CA ILE A 417 27.65 1.75 -7.25
C ILE A 417 28.48 0.48 -7.43
N ASP A 418 28.87 0.10 -8.65
CA ASP A 418 29.73 -1.06 -8.88
C ASP A 418 31.03 -1.00 -8.06
N ILE A 419 31.66 0.19 -8.01
CA ILE A 419 32.87 0.44 -7.22
C ILE A 419 32.58 0.36 -5.71
N CYS A 420 31.51 1.00 -5.24
CA CYS A 420 31.12 1.00 -3.82
C CYS A 420 30.76 -0.40 -3.33
N VAL A 421 30.07 -1.20 -4.14
CA VAL A 421 29.73 -2.60 -3.87
C VAL A 421 31.00 -3.43 -3.67
N ASN A 422 31.98 -3.29 -4.56
CA ASN A 422 33.24 -4.01 -4.43
C ASN A 422 33.96 -3.71 -3.12
N GLU A 423 34.14 -2.41 -2.80
CA GLU A 423 34.82 -1.99 -1.57
C GLU A 423 34.08 -2.52 -0.32
N THR A 424 32.76 -2.44 -0.35
CA THR A 424 31.90 -2.91 0.74
C THR A 424 32.04 -4.43 0.93
N VAL A 425 31.92 -5.21 -0.14
CA VAL A 425 32.00 -6.68 -0.09
C VAL A 425 33.36 -7.12 0.42
N GLU A 426 34.46 -6.55 -0.11
CA GLU A 426 35.80 -6.89 0.35
C GLU A 426 35.99 -6.56 1.83
N THR A 427 35.49 -5.41 2.28
CA THR A 427 35.62 -5.01 3.69
C THR A 427 34.77 -5.87 4.61
N ALA A 428 33.54 -6.17 4.23
CA ALA A 428 32.63 -7.02 5.02
C ALA A 428 33.20 -8.44 5.16
N LEU A 429 33.69 -9.03 4.07
CA LEU A 429 34.34 -10.35 4.12
C LEU A 429 35.59 -10.35 5.01
N ARG A 430 36.44 -9.30 4.98
CA ARG A 430 37.60 -9.21 5.89
C ARG A 430 37.20 -9.19 7.36
N ASN A 431 36.00 -8.66 7.67
CA ASN A 431 35.48 -8.55 9.02
C ASN A 431 34.47 -9.67 9.39
N ASP A 432 34.47 -10.77 8.62
CA ASP A 432 33.70 -12.00 8.85
C ASP A 432 32.17 -11.78 8.85
N TYR A 433 31.70 -10.85 8.01
CA TYR A 433 30.28 -10.72 7.70
C TYR A 433 29.92 -11.62 6.53
N GLU A 434 28.75 -12.25 6.65
CA GLU A 434 28.02 -12.81 5.52
C GLU A 434 27.13 -11.73 4.93
N ILE A 435 26.99 -11.70 3.60
CA ILE A 435 26.39 -10.58 2.90
C ILE A 435 25.22 -11.08 2.06
N VAL A 436 24.12 -10.36 2.11
CA VAL A 436 23.00 -10.49 1.17
C VAL A 436 22.88 -9.17 0.41
N ILE A 437 22.99 -9.23 -0.91
CA ILE A 437 22.75 -8.07 -1.79
C ILE A 437 21.42 -8.27 -2.50
N ILE A 438 20.54 -7.27 -2.43
CA ILE A 438 19.23 -7.23 -3.09
C ILE A 438 18.97 -5.86 -3.71
N ALA A 439 17.85 -5.73 -4.39
CA ALA A 439 17.17 -4.45 -4.57
C ALA A 439 15.74 -4.54 -4.03
N ASP A 440 15.09 -3.42 -3.85
CA ASP A 440 13.72 -3.32 -3.33
C ASP A 440 12.67 -3.19 -4.43
N HIS A 441 13.07 -2.72 -5.60
CA HIS A 441 12.35 -2.68 -6.87
C HIS A 441 13.32 -2.40 -8.02
N GLY A 442 12.84 -2.46 -9.25
CA GLY A 442 13.61 -2.03 -10.43
C GLY A 442 13.28 -0.59 -10.83
N ASN A 443 14.24 0.07 -11.48
CA ASN A 443 14.15 1.39 -12.09
C ASN A 443 15.17 1.51 -13.23
N CYS A 444 16.46 1.50 -12.92
CA CYS A 444 17.54 1.67 -13.91
C CYS A 444 17.71 0.46 -14.87
N ASP A 445 17.08 -0.64 -14.63
CA ASP A 445 16.94 -1.80 -15.52
C ASP A 445 15.96 -1.57 -16.68
N ASN A 446 15.23 -0.45 -16.68
CA ASN A 446 14.27 -0.07 -17.73
C ASN A 446 14.20 1.46 -17.89
N ALA A 447 15.30 2.08 -18.32
CA ALA A 447 15.45 3.53 -18.38
C ALA A 447 14.90 4.18 -19.67
N ILE A 448 14.42 3.40 -20.65
CA ILE A 448 13.88 3.88 -21.92
C ILE A 448 12.55 3.20 -22.21
N ASN A 449 11.51 3.98 -22.54
CA ASN A 449 10.21 3.49 -22.97
C ASN A 449 10.28 2.88 -24.38
N ALA A 450 9.28 2.05 -24.73
CA ALA A 450 9.18 1.42 -26.04
C ALA A 450 9.14 2.40 -27.23
N ASP A 451 8.72 3.65 -26.99
CA ASP A 451 8.72 4.72 -28.00
C ASP A 451 10.04 5.51 -28.07
N GLY A 452 11.06 5.09 -27.29
CA GLY A 452 12.37 5.72 -27.22
C GLY A 452 12.47 6.94 -26.32
N THR A 453 11.41 7.31 -25.62
CA THR A 453 11.43 8.39 -24.62
C THR A 453 12.05 7.90 -23.30
N PRO A 454 12.63 8.80 -22.47
CA PRO A 454 13.10 8.42 -21.14
C PRO A 454 11.99 7.81 -20.29
N ASN A 455 12.27 6.70 -19.62
CA ASN A 455 11.42 6.17 -18.58
C ASN A 455 11.93 6.64 -17.20
N THR A 456 11.06 7.23 -16.42
CA THR A 456 11.34 7.70 -15.06
C THR A 456 10.58 6.90 -14.00
N ALA A 457 9.76 5.94 -14.41
CA ALA A 457 8.97 5.09 -13.52
C ALA A 457 9.76 3.82 -13.12
N HIS A 458 9.33 3.19 -12.03
CA HIS A 458 9.85 1.89 -11.65
C HIS A 458 9.49 0.82 -12.70
N SER A 459 10.15 -0.34 -12.63
CA SER A 459 9.85 -1.48 -13.48
C SER A 459 9.04 -2.56 -12.74
N LEU A 460 8.44 -3.46 -13.49
CA LEU A 460 7.81 -4.68 -12.96
C LEU A 460 8.81 -5.85 -12.88
N ASN A 461 10.05 -5.62 -13.27
CA ASN A 461 11.06 -6.66 -13.34
C ASN A 461 11.42 -7.19 -11.94
N PRO A 462 11.86 -8.44 -11.83
CA PRO A 462 12.40 -8.99 -10.60
C PRO A 462 13.70 -8.28 -10.21
N VAL A 463 14.10 -8.47 -8.96
CA VAL A 463 15.34 -7.90 -8.43
C VAL A 463 16.31 -9.02 -8.02
N PRO A 464 17.62 -8.75 -7.91
CA PRO A 464 18.59 -9.77 -7.55
C PRO A 464 18.52 -10.15 -6.06
N PHE A 465 18.93 -11.39 -5.77
CA PHE A 465 19.29 -11.87 -4.45
C PHE A 465 20.65 -12.57 -4.58
N VAL A 466 21.71 -11.99 -4.03
CA VAL A 466 23.07 -12.54 -4.07
C VAL A 466 23.54 -12.83 -2.66
N TYR A 467 23.90 -14.08 -2.38
CA TYR A 467 24.44 -14.48 -1.08
C TYR A 467 25.95 -14.69 -1.14
N ILE A 468 26.68 -14.00 -0.28
CA ILE A 468 28.15 -13.98 -0.26
C ILE A 468 28.64 -14.41 1.12
N SER A 469 29.42 -15.48 1.17
CA SER A 469 30.02 -16.00 2.39
C SER A 469 31.39 -16.65 2.08
N LYS A 470 32.32 -16.57 3.03
CA LYS A 470 33.60 -17.28 2.97
C LYS A 470 33.45 -18.77 3.25
N GLU A 471 32.51 -19.15 4.10
CA GLU A 471 32.41 -20.50 4.68
C GLU A 471 31.46 -21.40 3.87
N HIS A 472 30.43 -20.82 3.25
CA HIS A 472 29.38 -21.57 2.54
C HIS A 472 29.61 -21.63 1.03
N THR A 473 30.75 -22.14 0.59
CA THR A 473 31.12 -22.23 -0.83
C THR A 473 30.26 -23.19 -1.67
N GLY A 474 29.43 -24.01 -1.02
CA GLY A 474 28.48 -24.94 -1.67
C GLY A 474 27.01 -24.54 -1.54
N ALA A 475 26.72 -23.43 -0.88
CA ALA A 475 25.35 -22.97 -0.68
C ALA A 475 24.63 -22.71 -2.01
N ARG A 476 23.31 -22.93 -2.00
CA ARG A 476 22.41 -22.59 -3.11
C ARG A 476 21.39 -21.57 -2.62
N VAL A 477 20.85 -20.79 -3.55
CA VAL A 477 19.78 -19.86 -3.23
C VAL A 477 18.59 -20.11 -4.16
N GLU A 478 17.39 -19.96 -3.61
CA GLU A 478 16.13 -20.14 -4.33
C GLU A 478 15.55 -18.79 -4.75
N ASN A 479 14.74 -18.79 -5.81
CA ASN A 479 13.91 -17.62 -6.14
C ASN A 479 12.85 -17.39 -5.06
N GLY A 480 12.50 -16.13 -4.84
CA GLY A 480 11.54 -15.76 -3.82
C GLY A 480 10.89 -14.40 -4.05
N ILE A 481 10.50 -13.80 -2.94
CA ILE A 481 9.90 -12.46 -2.85
C ILE A 481 10.66 -11.63 -1.81
N LEU A 482 10.41 -10.32 -1.76
CA LEU A 482 11.09 -9.44 -0.79
C LEU A 482 10.87 -9.85 0.68
N ALA A 483 9.73 -10.44 0.99
CA ALA A 483 9.41 -10.95 2.33
C ALA A 483 10.30 -12.12 2.80
N ASP A 484 11.04 -12.76 1.91
CA ASP A 484 11.92 -13.88 2.20
C ASP A 484 13.31 -13.43 2.67
N VAL A 485 13.60 -12.13 2.60
CA VAL A 485 14.92 -11.57 2.95
C VAL A 485 15.18 -11.63 4.46
N ALA A 486 14.26 -11.12 5.29
CA ALA A 486 14.45 -11.17 6.75
C ALA A 486 14.60 -12.60 7.29
N PRO A 487 13.80 -13.62 6.88
CA PRO A 487 14.04 -15.02 7.21
C PRO A 487 15.45 -15.51 6.83
N SER A 488 15.97 -15.09 5.67
CA SER A 488 17.33 -15.44 5.23
C SER A 488 18.41 -14.78 6.11
N ILE A 489 18.21 -13.53 6.53
CA ILE A 489 19.09 -12.85 7.50
C ILE A 489 19.03 -13.52 8.88
N CYS A 490 17.83 -13.94 9.34
CA CYS A 490 17.69 -14.71 10.59
C CYS A 490 18.51 -16.00 10.53
N HIS A 491 18.50 -16.71 9.40
CA HIS A 491 19.31 -17.91 9.19
C HIS A 491 20.81 -17.62 9.32
N ILE A 492 21.33 -16.59 8.66
CA ILE A 492 22.74 -16.16 8.76
C ILE A 492 23.11 -15.86 10.21
N LEU A 493 22.27 -15.11 10.93
CA LEU A 493 22.52 -14.75 12.33
C LEU A 493 22.36 -15.95 13.30
N GLY A 494 21.86 -17.08 12.84
CA GLY A 494 21.55 -18.25 13.69
C GLY A 494 20.45 -17.97 14.71
N ILE A 495 19.50 -17.10 14.39
CA ILE A 495 18.37 -16.73 15.25
C ILE A 495 17.06 -17.35 14.74
N GLN A 496 16.16 -17.65 15.66
CA GLN A 496 14.86 -18.23 15.30
C GLN A 496 13.97 -17.17 14.60
N GLN A 497 13.44 -17.55 13.45
CA GLN A 497 12.42 -16.76 12.73
C GLN A 497 11.14 -16.73 13.59
N PRO A 498 10.57 -15.54 13.88
CA PRO A 498 9.30 -15.44 14.59
C PRO A 498 8.12 -15.90 13.71
N ALA A 499 7.03 -16.33 14.35
CA ALA A 499 5.86 -16.88 13.66
C ALA A 499 5.18 -15.88 12.71
N GLU A 500 5.29 -14.59 12.99
CA GLU A 500 4.75 -13.51 12.16
C GLU A 500 5.51 -13.33 10.85
N MET A 501 6.79 -13.72 10.79
CA MET A 501 7.53 -13.75 9.54
C MET A 501 7.09 -14.98 8.73
N THR A 502 6.19 -14.81 7.76
CA THR A 502 5.68 -15.89 6.92
C THR A 502 6.53 -16.16 5.68
N GLY A 503 7.54 -15.33 5.42
CA GLY A 503 8.56 -15.57 4.40
C GLY A 503 9.40 -16.81 4.71
N LYS A 504 10.13 -17.29 3.73
CA LYS A 504 10.99 -18.47 3.85
C LYS A 504 12.46 -18.12 3.70
N CYS A 505 13.34 -18.86 4.35
CA CYS A 505 14.78 -18.75 4.10
C CYS A 505 15.08 -19.23 2.66
N LEU A 506 15.77 -18.39 1.89
CA LEU A 506 16.17 -18.70 0.50
C LEU A 506 17.53 -19.40 0.42
N ILE A 507 18.34 -19.32 1.46
CA ILE A 507 19.67 -19.94 1.53
C ILE A 507 19.51 -21.41 1.90
N LYS A 508 20.13 -22.29 1.12
CA LYS A 508 20.14 -23.74 1.32
C LYS A 508 21.58 -24.21 1.40
N ASP A 509 21.88 -25.02 2.40
CA ASP A 509 23.19 -25.64 2.62
C ASP A 509 23.47 -26.77 1.61
#